data_291203f4fb2d9f797feb103f22804214
#
_entry.id   291203f4fb2d9f797feb103f22804214
#
_cell.length_a   1.000
_cell.length_b   1.000
_cell.length_c   1.000
_cell.angle_alpha   90.00
_cell.angle_beta   90.00
_cell.angle_gamma   90.00
#
_symmetry.space_group_name_H-M   'P 1'
#
loop_
_entity.id
_entity.type
_entity.pdbx_description
1 polymer ?
#
loop_
_entity_poly.entity_id
_entity_poly.type
_entity_poly.pdbx_seq_one_letter_code
_entity_poly.pdbx_strand_id
1 'polypeptide(L)'
;HNFMFSRFLGNCPVMGVSSKVETATGMGLAVVFVMTLASFFTYLGYYYILVPLKLTYLDTIMFILVIAALVQFVEMFMKKSLKALYSSLGIYLPLITTNCAVLGVATLNIKSGYNLLWSVLNGTFGAVGFLLAIVLMAGVRERLESSNIPKCFKGFPICLITAGLMSMAFMGFAGLVG
;
A
#
# COMPACT_ATOMS: atom_id res chain seq x y z
N HIS A 1 -12.20 -1.69 7.13
CA HIS A 1 -10.89 -1.52 7.79
C HIS A 1 -9.90 -0.91 6.79
N ASN A 2 -9.58 0.37 6.95
CA ASN A 2 -8.58 1.03 6.11
C ASN A 2 -7.21 0.91 6.79
N PHE A 3 -6.32 0.07 6.23
CA PHE A 3 -4.99 -0.20 6.80
C PHE A 3 -4.11 1.04 6.92
N MET A 4 -4.28 2.02 6.03
CA MET A 4 -3.49 3.24 6.02
C MET A 4 -3.82 4.14 7.22
N PHE A 5 -5.08 4.47 7.43
CA PHE A 5 -5.48 5.40 8.49
C PHE A 5 -5.73 4.73 9.85
N SER A 6 -6.08 3.44 9.88
CA SER A 6 -6.30 2.70 11.13
C SER A 6 -5.01 2.16 11.75
N ARG A 7 -4.03 1.76 10.92
CA ARG A 7 -2.78 1.13 11.37
C ARG A 7 -1.52 1.87 10.96
N PHE A 8 -1.63 3.01 10.29
CA PHE A 8 -0.52 3.79 9.75
C PHE A 8 0.42 3.00 8.82
N LEU A 9 -0.10 1.96 8.17
CA LEU A 9 0.66 1.13 7.23
C LEU A 9 0.58 1.72 5.82
N GLY A 10 1.73 1.88 5.16
CA GLY A 10 1.81 2.38 3.79
C GLY A 10 1.91 3.91 3.67
N ASN A 11 2.38 4.61 4.71
CA ASN A 11 2.57 6.06 4.67
C ASN A 11 3.71 6.51 3.73
N CYS A 12 4.71 5.66 3.48
CA CYS A 12 5.85 6.01 2.63
C CYS A 12 5.44 6.40 1.20
N PRO A 13 4.67 5.60 0.46
CA PRO A 13 4.19 6.00 -0.87
C PRO A 13 3.22 7.20 -0.83
N VAL A 14 2.45 7.33 0.24
CA VAL A 14 1.54 8.47 0.40
C VAL A 14 2.30 9.79 0.51
N MET A 15 3.36 9.84 1.28
CA MET A 15 4.20 11.01 1.40
C MET A 15 4.94 11.36 0.09
N GLY A 16 5.42 10.34 -0.62
CA GLY A 16 6.23 10.51 -1.84
C GLY A 16 5.42 10.82 -3.10
N VAL A 17 4.24 10.19 -3.27
CA VAL A 17 3.53 10.16 -4.56
C VAL A 17 2.23 10.95 -4.56
N SER A 18 1.73 11.40 -3.42
CA SER A 18 0.43 12.09 -3.33
C SER A 18 0.47 13.58 -3.73
N SER A 19 1.49 14.04 -4.45
CA SER A 19 1.57 15.44 -4.92
C SER A 19 0.59 15.73 -6.07
N LYS A 20 0.28 14.75 -6.91
CA LYS A 20 -0.68 14.86 -8.02
C LYS A 20 -1.65 13.68 -8.00
N VAL A 21 -2.93 13.96 -8.23
CA VAL A 21 -4.00 12.94 -8.25
C VAL A 21 -3.73 11.88 -9.31
N GLU A 22 -3.25 12.27 -10.47
CA GLU A 22 -2.95 11.36 -11.58
C GLU A 22 -1.87 10.32 -11.22
N THR A 23 -0.77 10.78 -10.63
CA THR A 23 0.33 9.91 -10.19
C THR A 23 -0.10 9.03 -9.01
N ALA A 24 -0.89 9.57 -8.08
CA ALA A 24 -1.44 8.84 -6.94
C ALA A 24 -2.40 7.72 -7.38
N THR A 25 -3.23 7.97 -8.39
CA THR A 25 -4.15 6.96 -8.95
C THR A 25 -3.38 5.84 -9.63
N GLY A 26 -2.37 6.16 -10.45
CA GLY A 26 -1.52 5.16 -11.09
C GLY A 26 -0.78 4.28 -10.08
N MET A 27 -0.22 4.90 -9.04
CA MET A 27 0.45 4.19 -7.93
C MET A 27 -0.52 3.30 -7.16
N GLY A 28 -1.71 3.80 -6.86
CA GLY A 28 -2.74 3.05 -6.15
C GLY A 28 -3.20 1.82 -6.92
N LEU A 29 -3.41 1.92 -8.24
CA LEU A 29 -3.74 0.78 -9.09
C LEU A 29 -2.63 -0.26 -9.13
N ALA A 30 -1.37 0.17 -9.22
CA ALA A 30 -0.22 -0.74 -9.15
C ALA A 30 -0.17 -1.48 -7.80
N VAL A 31 -0.44 -0.79 -6.70
CA VAL A 31 -0.50 -1.39 -5.35
C VAL A 31 -1.65 -2.40 -5.24
N VAL A 32 -2.82 -2.11 -5.81
CA VAL A 32 -3.96 -3.06 -5.84
C VAL A 32 -3.55 -4.35 -6.54
N PHE A 33 -2.93 -4.25 -7.69
CA PHE A 33 -2.46 -5.41 -8.46
C PHE A 33 -1.40 -6.22 -7.69
N VAL A 34 -0.37 -5.55 -7.19
CA VAL A 34 0.72 -6.20 -6.44
C VAL A 34 0.20 -6.82 -5.15
N MET A 35 -0.68 -6.14 -4.40
CA MET A 35 -1.20 -6.65 -3.13
C MET A 35 -2.08 -7.89 -3.31
N THR A 36 -2.86 -7.94 -4.38
CA THR A 36 -3.68 -9.10 -4.72
C THR A 36 -2.79 -10.31 -5.05
N LEU A 37 -1.79 -10.13 -5.93
CA LEU A 37 -0.83 -11.17 -6.25
C LEU A 37 0.03 -11.58 -5.05
N ALA A 38 0.49 -10.61 -4.25
CA ALA A 38 1.26 -10.89 -3.05
C ALA A 38 0.46 -11.73 -2.04
N SER A 39 -0.82 -11.42 -1.82
CA SER A 39 -1.69 -12.21 -0.95
C SER A 39 -1.81 -13.67 -1.41
N PHE A 40 -1.90 -13.89 -2.72
CA PHE A 40 -1.95 -15.23 -3.30
C PHE A 40 -0.63 -15.99 -3.12
N PHE A 41 0.48 -15.40 -3.53
CA PHE A 41 1.79 -16.06 -3.49
C PHE A 41 2.36 -16.22 -2.08
N THR A 42 2.12 -15.28 -1.18
CA THR A 42 2.54 -15.41 0.23
C THR A 42 1.77 -16.51 0.94
N TYR A 43 0.48 -16.69 0.64
CA TYR A 43 -0.30 -17.80 1.16
C TYR A 43 0.25 -19.16 0.69
N LEU A 44 0.48 -19.30 -0.63
CA LEU A 44 1.09 -20.50 -1.20
C LEU A 44 2.47 -20.79 -0.59
N GLY A 45 3.33 -19.78 -0.52
CA GLY A 45 4.66 -19.91 0.06
C GLY A 45 4.62 -20.32 1.53
N TYR A 46 3.73 -19.75 2.32
CA TYR A 46 3.59 -20.12 3.72
C TYR A 46 3.19 -21.59 3.87
N TYR A 47 2.12 -22.03 3.20
CA TYR A 47 1.61 -23.39 3.35
C TYR A 47 2.50 -24.46 2.71
N TYR A 48 3.16 -24.18 1.57
CA TYR A 48 3.98 -25.16 0.88
C TYR A 48 5.43 -25.22 1.36
N ILE A 49 5.97 -24.12 1.89
CA ILE A 49 7.39 -24.02 2.26
C ILE A 49 7.56 -23.95 3.77
N LEU A 50 6.89 -23.00 4.46
CA LEU A 50 7.13 -22.79 5.88
C LEU A 50 6.50 -23.86 6.77
N VAL A 51 5.30 -24.30 6.48
CA VAL A 51 4.59 -25.30 7.29
C VAL A 51 5.32 -26.65 7.31
N PRO A 52 5.74 -27.25 6.17
CA PRO A 52 6.45 -28.51 6.19
C PRO A 52 7.86 -28.45 6.78
N LEU A 53 8.52 -27.27 6.67
CA LEU A 53 9.87 -27.05 7.21
C LEU A 53 9.88 -26.66 8.70
N LYS A 54 8.70 -26.40 9.33
CA LYS A 54 8.54 -25.91 10.72
C LYS A 54 9.34 -24.63 11.03
N LEU A 55 9.57 -23.78 10.02
CA LEU A 55 10.32 -22.52 10.10
C LEU A 55 9.39 -21.32 10.14
N THR A 56 8.31 -21.40 10.93
CA THR A 56 7.25 -20.37 11.00
C THR A 56 7.74 -19.03 11.54
N TYR A 57 8.89 -18.96 12.22
CA TYR A 57 9.49 -17.70 12.68
C TYR A 57 10.20 -16.89 11.57
N LEU A 58 10.42 -17.51 10.39
CA LEU A 58 11.02 -16.86 9.21
C LEU A 58 9.96 -16.34 8.22
N ASP A 59 8.70 -16.27 8.62
CA ASP A 59 7.57 -15.83 7.81
C ASP A 59 7.80 -14.45 7.19
N THR A 60 8.25 -13.49 7.97
CA THR A 60 8.50 -12.11 7.53
C THR A 60 9.55 -12.02 6.45
N ILE A 61 10.66 -12.76 6.59
CA ILE A 61 11.76 -12.76 5.61
C ILE A 61 11.26 -13.35 4.29
N MET A 62 10.51 -14.45 4.36
CA MET A 62 9.95 -15.08 3.18
C MET A 62 8.94 -14.16 2.48
N PHE A 63 8.07 -13.47 3.21
CA PHE A 63 7.12 -12.54 2.61
C PHE A 63 7.80 -11.39 1.90
N ILE A 64 8.84 -10.81 2.50
CA ILE A 64 9.64 -9.75 1.86
C ILE A 64 10.28 -10.26 0.57
N LEU A 65 10.84 -11.48 0.57
CA LEU A 65 11.48 -12.07 -0.61
C LEU A 65 10.47 -12.32 -1.72
N VAL A 66 9.31 -12.88 -1.41
CA VAL A 66 8.23 -13.13 -2.39
C VAL A 66 7.71 -11.81 -2.96
N ILE A 67 7.45 -10.81 -2.13
CA ILE A 67 6.98 -9.50 -2.56
C ILE A 67 8.03 -8.81 -3.44
N ALA A 68 9.30 -8.86 -3.07
CA ALA A 68 10.39 -8.30 -3.87
C ALA A 68 10.48 -8.96 -5.25
N ALA A 69 10.42 -10.28 -5.32
CA ALA A 69 10.43 -11.02 -6.58
C ALA A 69 9.23 -10.67 -7.47
N LEU A 70 8.03 -10.56 -6.90
CA LEU A 70 6.82 -10.15 -7.62
C LEU A 70 6.92 -8.73 -8.17
N VAL A 71 7.40 -7.79 -7.37
CA VAL A 71 7.53 -6.39 -7.82
C VAL A 71 8.59 -6.26 -8.90
N GLN A 72 9.70 -6.99 -8.82
CA GLN A 72 10.70 -7.05 -9.89
C GLN A 72 10.10 -7.58 -11.19
N PHE A 73 9.27 -8.61 -11.10
CA PHE A 73 8.56 -9.15 -12.26
C PHE A 73 7.60 -8.11 -12.87
N VAL A 74 6.81 -7.44 -12.04
CA VAL A 74 5.90 -6.37 -12.46
C VAL A 74 6.65 -5.19 -13.08
N GLU A 75 7.80 -4.83 -12.51
CA GLU A 75 8.67 -3.78 -13.06
C GLU A 75 9.15 -4.11 -14.48
N MET A 76 9.65 -5.32 -14.69
CA MET A 76 10.08 -5.77 -16.03
C MET A 76 8.91 -5.76 -17.02
N PHE A 77 7.74 -6.19 -16.58
CA PHE A 77 6.53 -6.19 -17.42
C PHE A 77 6.09 -4.76 -17.79
N MET A 78 6.03 -3.85 -16.82
CA MET A 78 5.67 -2.46 -17.06
C MET A 78 6.67 -1.74 -17.97
N LYS A 79 7.96 -1.99 -17.78
CA LYS A 79 9.01 -1.42 -18.62
C LYS A 79 8.87 -1.80 -20.09
N LYS A 80 8.34 -3.00 -20.37
CA LYS A 80 8.12 -3.50 -21.73
C LYS A 80 6.80 -3.05 -22.32
N SER A 81 5.70 -3.06 -21.56
CA SER A 81 4.32 -2.86 -22.04
C SER A 81 3.81 -1.44 -21.86
N LEU A 82 4.19 -0.74 -20.80
CA LEU A 82 3.60 0.54 -20.38
C LEU A 82 4.69 1.61 -20.14
N LYS A 83 5.45 1.93 -21.17
CA LYS A 83 6.56 2.90 -21.08
C LYS A 83 6.15 4.29 -20.55
N ALA A 84 4.96 4.77 -20.89
CA ALA A 84 4.44 6.06 -20.42
C ALA A 84 4.18 6.04 -18.90
N LEU A 85 3.60 4.97 -18.39
CA LEU A 85 3.34 4.79 -16.96
C LEU A 85 4.65 4.53 -16.20
N TYR A 86 5.58 3.78 -16.79
CA TYR A 86 6.91 3.56 -16.24
C TYR A 86 7.72 4.86 -16.10
N SER A 87 7.63 5.77 -17.07
CA SER A 87 8.29 7.08 -16.99
C SER A 87 7.79 7.93 -15.82
N SER A 88 6.51 7.84 -15.49
CA SER A 88 5.91 8.58 -14.37
C SER A 88 6.12 7.90 -13.01
N LEU A 89 6.14 6.57 -12.97
CA LEU A 89 6.16 5.77 -11.75
C LEU A 89 7.52 5.11 -11.46
N GLY A 90 8.46 5.11 -12.43
CA GLY A 90 9.70 4.33 -12.34
C GLY A 90 10.58 4.64 -11.13
N ILE A 91 10.63 5.91 -10.69
CA ILE A 91 11.36 6.34 -9.49
C ILE A 91 10.67 5.85 -8.20
N TYR A 92 9.36 5.61 -8.25
CA TYR A 92 8.54 5.22 -7.08
C TYR A 92 8.29 3.71 -6.97
N LEU A 93 8.75 2.91 -7.94
CA LEU A 93 8.64 1.44 -7.90
C LEU A 93 9.27 0.81 -6.65
N PRO A 94 10.44 1.24 -6.17
CA PRO A 94 10.99 0.74 -4.91
C PRO A 94 10.06 0.99 -3.71
N LEU A 95 9.24 2.04 -3.73
CA LEU A 95 8.24 2.31 -2.69
C LEU A 95 7.09 1.30 -2.67
N ILE A 96 6.83 0.61 -3.79
CA ILE A 96 5.86 -0.51 -3.82
C ILE A 96 6.48 -1.74 -3.18
N THR A 97 7.74 -2.05 -3.46
CA THR A 97 8.47 -3.21 -2.92
C THR A 97 8.59 -3.13 -1.39
N THR A 98 8.91 -1.96 -0.87
CA THR A 98 9.07 -1.72 0.58
C THR A 98 7.79 -1.26 1.26
N ASN A 99 6.64 -1.41 0.62
CA ASN A 99 5.37 -0.94 1.14
C ASN A 99 4.91 -1.78 2.35
N CYS A 100 4.92 -1.16 3.52
CA CYS A 100 4.50 -1.78 4.78
C CYS A 100 3.04 -2.27 4.74
N ALA A 101 2.17 -1.69 3.91
CA ALA A 101 0.79 -2.14 3.79
C ALA A 101 0.70 -3.52 3.15
N VAL A 102 1.51 -3.79 2.11
CA VAL A 102 1.55 -5.10 1.44
C VAL A 102 2.02 -6.18 2.41
N LEU A 103 3.13 -5.93 3.12
CA LEU A 103 3.66 -6.84 4.14
C LEU A 103 2.67 -7.01 5.30
N GLY A 104 2.05 -5.92 5.75
CA GLY A 104 1.07 -5.95 6.83
C GLY A 104 -0.15 -6.79 6.52
N VAL A 105 -0.69 -6.70 5.31
CA VAL A 105 -1.83 -7.54 4.85
C VAL A 105 -1.42 -9.00 4.77
N ALA A 106 -0.25 -9.31 4.21
CA ALA A 106 0.26 -10.69 4.13
C ALA A 106 0.38 -11.32 5.53
N THR A 107 1.00 -10.60 6.47
CA THR A 107 1.16 -11.06 7.87
C THR A 107 -0.19 -11.23 8.57
N LEU A 108 -1.14 -10.31 8.38
CA LEU A 108 -2.47 -10.39 8.99
C LEU A 108 -3.28 -11.56 8.45
N ASN A 109 -3.23 -11.83 7.16
CA ASN A 109 -3.92 -12.95 6.54
C ASN A 109 -3.49 -14.29 7.15
N ILE A 110 -2.19 -14.47 7.37
CA ILE A 110 -1.66 -15.69 7.99
C ILE A 110 -2.04 -15.78 9.47
N LYS A 111 -1.87 -14.68 10.23
CA LYS A 111 -2.23 -14.65 11.67
C LYS A 111 -3.71 -14.88 11.92
N SER A 112 -4.57 -14.45 11.00
CA SER A 112 -6.02 -14.66 11.08
C SER A 112 -6.45 -16.05 10.61
N GLY A 113 -5.55 -16.87 10.07
CA GLY A 113 -5.84 -18.23 9.60
C GLY A 113 -6.84 -18.28 8.44
N TYR A 114 -6.85 -17.26 7.57
CA TYR A 114 -7.77 -17.20 6.46
C TYR A 114 -7.45 -18.26 5.41
N ASN A 115 -8.50 -18.82 4.79
CA ASN A 115 -8.37 -19.66 3.60
C ASN A 115 -7.85 -18.82 2.42
N LEU A 116 -7.30 -19.49 1.39
CA LEU A 116 -6.74 -18.85 0.20
C LEU A 116 -7.71 -17.81 -0.41
N LEU A 117 -8.99 -18.15 -0.58
CA LEU A 117 -10.00 -17.26 -1.15
C LEU A 117 -10.20 -16.01 -0.28
N TRP A 118 -10.35 -16.19 1.04
CA TRP A 118 -10.52 -15.09 1.98
C TRP A 118 -9.27 -14.21 2.11
N SER A 119 -8.09 -14.82 1.99
CA SER A 119 -6.81 -14.09 2.00
C SER A 119 -6.69 -13.17 0.80
N VAL A 120 -7.02 -13.64 -0.40
CA VAL A 120 -6.99 -12.84 -1.63
C VAL A 120 -8.06 -11.75 -1.61
N LEU A 121 -9.28 -12.05 -1.18
CA LEU A 121 -10.34 -11.06 -1.05
C LEU A 121 -9.98 -9.96 -0.05
N ASN A 122 -9.47 -10.32 1.12
CA ASN A 122 -9.03 -9.34 2.12
C ASN A 122 -7.90 -8.46 1.60
N GLY A 123 -6.93 -9.04 0.88
CA GLY A 123 -5.86 -8.30 0.20
C GLY A 123 -6.38 -7.32 -0.83
N THR A 124 -7.34 -7.73 -1.67
CA THR A 124 -7.93 -6.89 -2.72
C THR A 124 -8.75 -5.75 -2.11
N PHE A 125 -9.63 -6.03 -1.15
CA PHE A 125 -10.42 -4.98 -0.49
C PHE A 125 -9.56 -4.01 0.32
N GLY A 126 -8.53 -4.51 0.99
CA GLY A 126 -7.55 -3.67 1.69
C GLY A 126 -6.80 -2.74 0.73
N ALA A 127 -6.45 -3.24 -0.45
CA ALA A 127 -5.78 -2.46 -1.49
C ALA A 127 -6.68 -1.40 -2.13
N VAL A 128 -7.97 -1.70 -2.33
CA VAL A 128 -8.96 -0.70 -2.78
C VAL A 128 -9.13 0.40 -1.73
N GLY A 129 -9.16 0.03 -0.44
CA GLY A 129 -9.16 1.01 0.65
C GLY A 129 -7.92 1.90 0.66
N PHE A 130 -6.75 1.34 0.36
CA PHE A 130 -5.51 2.09 0.21
C PHE A 130 -5.55 3.04 -1.00
N LEU A 131 -6.04 2.57 -2.16
CA LEU A 131 -6.22 3.40 -3.36
C LEU A 131 -7.10 4.62 -3.05
N LEU A 132 -8.25 4.42 -2.41
CA LEU A 132 -9.15 5.49 -2.04
C LEU A 132 -8.47 6.50 -1.10
N ALA A 133 -7.73 6.02 -0.11
CA ALA A 133 -7.01 6.86 0.83
C ALA A 133 -5.92 7.73 0.17
N ILE A 134 -5.12 7.15 -0.73
CA ILE A 134 -4.05 7.90 -1.42
C ILE A 134 -4.61 8.94 -2.39
N VAL A 135 -5.73 8.64 -3.07
CA VAL A 135 -6.39 9.58 -3.99
C VAL A 135 -7.01 10.74 -3.21
N LEU A 136 -7.68 10.46 -2.09
CA LEU A 136 -8.22 11.53 -1.21
C LEU A 136 -7.10 12.43 -0.69
N MET A 137 -5.99 11.83 -0.23
CA MET A 137 -4.84 12.59 0.24
C MET A 137 -4.23 13.47 -0.86
N ALA A 138 -4.12 12.95 -2.09
CA ALA A 138 -3.63 13.71 -3.23
C ALA A 138 -4.55 14.88 -3.57
N GLY A 139 -5.87 14.68 -3.56
CA GLY A 139 -6.85 15.74 -3.80
C GLY A 139 -6.78 16.87 -2.77
N VAL A 140 -6.59 16.53 -1.49
CA VAL A 140 -6.40 17.55 -0.44
C VAL A 140 -5.07 18.30 -0.62
N ARG A 141 -3.98 17.59 -0.93
CA ARG A 141 -2.67 18.23 -1.16
C ARG A 141 -2.68 19.17 -2.36
N GLU A 142 -3.30 18.78 -3.44
CA GLU A 142 -3.42 19.63 -4.65
C GLU A 142 -4.19 20.92 -4.36
N ARG A 143 -5.24 20.85 -3.53
CA ARG A 143 -5.96 22.02 -3.03
C ARG A 143 -5.11 22.90 -2.10
N LEU A 144 -4.34 22.29 -1.23
CA LEU A 144 -3.47 22.99 -0.29
C LEU A 144 -2.32 23.72 -1.01
N GLU A 145 -1.82 23.18 -2.12
CA GLU A 145 -0.74 23.80 -2.89
C GLU A 145 -1.12 25.17 -3.49
N SER A 146 -2.43 25.35 -3.78
CA SER A 146 -2.97 26.62 -4.25
C SER A 146 -3.30 27.60 -3.12
N SER A 147 -3.19 27.22 -1.84
CA SER A 147 -3.50 28.02 -0.68
C SER A 147 -2.31 28.81 -0.14
N ASN A 148 -2.55 29.96 0.50
CA ASN A 148 -1.53 30.79 1.13
C ASN A 148 -1.07 30.16 2.47
N ILE A 149 -0.17 29.19 2.40
CA ILE A 149 0.39 28.50 3.56
C ILE A 149 1.67 29.22 4.03
N PRO A 150 1.86 29.46 5.34
CA PRO A 150 3.11 29.99 5.89
C PRO A 150 4.32 29.14 5.47
N LYS A 151 5.43 29.78 5.17
CA LYS A 151 6.65 29.10 4.68
C LYS A 151 7.14 27.97 5.58
N CYS A 152 6.90 28.05 6.89
CA CYS A 152 7.28 27.04 7.87
C CYS A 152 6.51 25.71 7.72
N PHE A 153 5.30 25.74 7.18
CA PHE A 153 4.45 24.55 6.99
C PHE A 153 4.43 24.02 5.56
N LYS A 154 5.05 24.76 4.63
CA LYS A 154 5.09 24.34 3.21
C LYS A 154 5.90 23.08 3.02
N GLY A 155 5.34 22.11 2.28
CA GLY A 155 6.00 20.86 1.94
C GLY A 155 5.64 19.69 2.85
N PHE A 156 6.62 19.06 3.47
CA PHE A 156 6.44 17.85 4.28
C PHE A 156 5.60 18.05 5.56
N PRO A 157 5.74 19.16 6.34
CA PRO A 157 4.95 19.32 7.57
C PRO A 157 3.44 19.37 7.34
N ILE A 158 2.98 20.07 6.31
CA ILE A 158 1.54 20.15 6.00
C ILE A 158 0.98 18.78 5.57
N CYS A 159 1.80 17.96 4.91
CA CYS A 159 1.42 16.61 4.54
C CYS A 159 1.16 15.72 5.77
N LEU A 160 2.02 15.83 6.79
CA LEU A 160 1.84 15.11 8.07
C LEU A 160 0.60 15.56 8.82
N ILE A 161 0.36 16.87 8.89
CA ILE A 161 -0.83 17.44 9.55
C ILE A 161 -2.10 16.94 8.84
N THR A 162 -2.12 16.99 7.52
CA THR A 162 -3.24 16.51 6.72
C THR A 162 -3.48 15.01 6.93
N ALA A 163 -2.44 14.20 6.94
CA ALA A 163 -2.54 12.76 7.20
C ALA A 163 -3.09 12.47 8.60
N GLY A 164 -2.66 13.23 9.62
CA GLY A 164 -3.17 13.13 10.98
C GLY A 164 -4.65 13.50 11.09
N LEU A 165 -5.07 14.60 10.47
CA LEU A 165 -6.48 15.02 10.45
C LEU A 165 -7.38 14.01 9.71
N MET A 166 -6.92 13.47 8.58
CA MET A 166 -7.63 12.43 7.85
C MET A 166 -7.74 11.14 8.67
N SER A 167 -6.68 10.77 9.38
CA SER A 167 -6.70 9.60 10.28
C SER A 167 -7.74 9.75 11.38
N MET A 168 -7.84 10.91 12.03
CA MET A 168 -8.88 11.19 13.03
C MET A 168 -10.30 11.12 12.43
N ALA A 169 -10.50 11.65 11.23
CA ALA A 169 -11.78 11.57 10.54
C ALA A 169 -12.18 10.11 10.24
N PHE A 170 -11.24 9.29 9.77
CA PHE A 170 -11.49 7.87 9.50
C PHE A 170 -11.71 7.04 10.78
N MET A 171 -11.08 7.42 11.90
CA MET A 171 -11.37 6.78 13.20
C MET A 171 -12.80 7.07 13.67
N GLY A 172 -13.35 8.25 13.37
CA GLY A 172 -14.75 8.55 13.63
C GLY A 172 -15.72 7.59 12.92
N PHE A 173 -15.42 7.17 11.69
CA PHE A 173 -16.19 6.15 10.97
C PHE A 173 -16.07 4.75 11.58
N ALA A 174 -14.93 4.41 12.14
CA ALA A 174 -14.72 3.11 12.80
C ALA A 174 -15.60 2.97 14.07
N GLY A 175 -15.85 4.07 14.79
CA GLY A 175 -16.74 4.08 15.94
C GLY A 175 -18.23 3.96 15.60
N LEU A 176 -18.62 4.18 14.33
CA LEU A 176 -20.01 4.07 13.87
C LEU A 176 -20.40 2.65 13.40
N VAL A 177 -19.39 1.82 13.08
CA VAL A 177 -19.57 0.48 12.47
C VAL A 177 -19.21 -0.65 13.45
N GLY A 178 -18.70 -0.28 14.65
CA GLY A 178 -18.32 -1.24 15.72
C GLY A 178 -19.41 -1.60 16.66
#